data_f63c9a048c2a89cacdf49bf758efa22b
#
_entry.id   f63c9a048c2a89cacdf49bf758efa22b
#
_cell.length_a   1.000
_cell.length_b   1.000
_cell.length_c   1.000
_cell.angle_alpha   90.00
_cell.angle_beta   90.00
_cell.angle_gamma   90.00
#
_symmetry.space_group_name_H-M   'P 1'
#
loop_
_entity.id
_entity.type
_entity.pdbx_description
1 polymer ?
#
loop_
_entity_poly.entity_id
_entity_poly.type
_entity_poly.pdbx_seq_one_letter_code
_entity_poly.pdbx_strand_id
1 'polypeptide(L)'
;MMRIAIGLVIVASVALAGCDKQKSSTGQPVGTPAALNPTVAASEPLMENARTLFKAIPATAPALPGNDTTPAKLALGKMLFFDPRLSASHAISCASCHNIGLGGTDNEPTSIGHHWQHGGRNAPTVLNAVFNTAQFWDGRAADLQAQAGGPMVNPVEMASPQTHVAEQLKGIPGYRDAFAKAFPGEADPIILVNVQKAIAVFEAGLLTPDAPFDRYLNGDAKALTVTQKQGLKLFIDKGCAACHSGINVGGGMYAKFGVVASPGAAMRPPGDKGRSVVTGLVGDDYNFKVPSLRNIALTAPYFHTGSVWDLRQAVEVMGNAQLGAKLAAPEVDHITAFLGSLTGAQPRVVIPILPASVSGTSRPQP
;
A
#
# COMPACT_ATOMS: atom_id res chain seq x y z
N MET A 1 29.51 -49.42 -16.32
CA MET A 1 30.98 -49.32 -16.46
C MET A 1 31.39 -47.94 -16.02
N MET A 2 31.90 -47.90 -14.75
CA MET A 2 33.27 -47.54 -14.39
C MET A 2 33.58 -46.02 -14.52
N ARG A 3 34.12 -45.29 -13.58
CA ARG A 3 34.92 -45.60 -12.36
C ARG A 3 34.88 -44.39 -11.40
N ILE A 4 34.92 -44.72 -10.12
CA ILE A 4 35.16 -43.91 -8.95
C ILE A 4 36.64 -43.42 -8.95
N ALA A 5 36.91 -42.18 -8.50
CA ALA A 5 38.22 -41.80 -8.03
C ALA A 5 38.10 -41.00 -6.73
N ILE A 6 38.63 -41.60 -5.68
CA ILE A 6 38.85 -41.07 -4.31
C ILE A 6 40.25 -40.48 -4.26
N GLY A 7 40.42 -39.34 -3.64
CA GLY A 7 41.75 -38.74 -3.33
C GLY A 7 41.66 -37.90 -2.08
N LEU A 8 42.15 -38.29 -1.16
CA LEU A 8 43.03 -38.45 -0.02
C LEU A 8 43.42 -37.09 0.67
N VAL A 9 43.16 -37.09 1.96
CA VAL A 9 43.48 -36.12 3.03
C VAL A 9 44.99 -36.05 3.25
N ILE A 10 45.51 -34.87 3.51
CA ILE A 10 46.79 -34.67 4.21
C ILE A 10 46.61 -33.68 5.36
N VAL A 11 46.81 -34.19 6.57
CA VAL A 11 46.95 -33.48 7.85
C VAL A 11 48.43 -33.14 8.03
N ALA A 12 48.72 -31.92 8.37
CA ALA A 12 50.06 -31.56 8.89
C ALA A 12 49.94 -30.80 10.19
N SER A 13 50.32 -31.45 11.25
CA SER A 13 50.53 -30.89 12.56
C SER A 13 51.97 -30.43 12.68
N VAL A 14 52.24 -29.27 13.26
CA VAL A 14 53.55 -28.89 13.80
C VAL A 14 53.39 -28.17 15.14
N ALA A 15 54.23 -28.53 16.07
CA ALA A 15 54.18 -28.38 17.49
C ALA A 15 54.84 -27.09 18.05
N LEU A 16 54.52 -26.91 19.34
CA LEU A 16 54.97 -26.00 20.38
C LEU A 16 56.49 -25.80 20.53
N ALA A 17 56.82 -24.59 20.96
CA ALA A 17 57.80 -24.19 22.01
C ALA A 17 57.97 -22.65 21.95
N GLY A 18 58.13 -21.89 23.00
CA GLY A 18 58.56 -22.04 24.38
C GLY A 18 58.35 -20.72 25.12
N CYS A 19 58.21 -20.81 26.42
CA CYS A 19 58.12 -19.71 27.40
C CYS A 19 59.42 -18.88 27.48
N ASP A 20 59.28 -17.56 27.66
CA ASP A 20 60.23 -16.79 28.43
C ASP A 20 59.55 -15.73 29.30
N LYS A 21 59.95 -15.72 30.59
CA LYS A 21 59.50 -14.85 31.64
C LYS A 21 60.32 -13.56 31.62
N GLN A 22 59.68 -12.39 31.59
CA GLN A 22 60.35 -11.18 32.05
C GLN A 22 59.39 -10.23 32.80
N LYS A 23 59.88 -9.89 33.95
CA LYS A 23 59.51 -9.12 35.10
C LYS A 23 58.58 -7.91 34.91
N SER A 24 57.76 -7.79 35.95
CA SER A 24 56.91 -6.66 36.37
C SER A 24 57.65 -5.31 36.43
N SER A 25 56.97 -4.28 35.91
CA SER A 25 57.13 -2.89 36.32
C SER A 25 55.76 -2.26 36.62
N THR A 26 55.77 -1.63 37.76
CA THR A 26 54.70 -0.99 38.53
C THR A 26 53.83 -0.02 37.70
N GLY A 27 52.55 -0.04 38.00
CA GLY A 27 51.44 0.63 37.38
C GLY A 27 51.41 2.16 37.47
N GLN A 28 50.71 2.68 36.48
CA GLN A 28 49.89 3.89 36.60
C GLN A 28 48.47 3.56 36.20
N PRO A 29 47.43 4.16 36.82
CA PRO A 29 46.05 3.88 36.47
C PRO A 29 45.76 4.44 35.09
N VAL A 30 45.46 3.53 34.15
CA VAL A 30 44.93 3.89 32.82
C VAL A 30 43.55 4.47 33.04
N GLY A 31 43.39 5.75 32.73
CA GLY A 31 42.10 6.44 32.73
C GLY A 31 41.14 5.71 31.81
N THR A 32 39.95 5.47 32.32
CA THR A 32 38.80 4.93 31.56
C THR A 32 38.61 5.75 30.29
N PRO A 33 38.54 5.13 29.11
CA PRO A 33 38.21 5.89 27.88
C PRO A 33 36.83 6.52 28.09
N ALA A 34 36.74 7.85 27.97
CA ALA A 34 35.48 8.55 27.91
C ALA A 34 34.64 7.92 26.83
N ALA A 35 33.43 7.46 27.15
CA ALA A 35 32.45 7.01 26.20
C ALA A 35 32.28 8.13 25.17
N LEU A 36 32.67 7.86 23.94
CA LEU A 36 32.38 8.72 22.80
C LEU A 36 30.84 8.77 22.69
N ASN A 37 30.27 9.88 23.14
CA ASN A 37 28.90 10.18 22.81
C ASN A 37 28.78 10.04 21.29
N PRO A 38 27.79 9.28 20.75
CA PRO A 38 27.55 9.25 19.31
C PRO A 38 27.26 10.70 18.91
N THR A 39 28.17 11.29 18.16
CA THR A 39 27.98 12.57 17.52
C THR A 39 26.73 12.38 16.63
N VAL A 40 25.61 12.98 17.02
CA VAL A 40 24.43 13.06 16.17
C VAL A 40 24.91 13.76 14.90
N ALA A 41 25.08 13.02 13.82
CA ALA A 41 25.47 13.59 12.55
C ALA A 41 24.42 14.66 12.21
N ALA A 42 24.87 15.89 11.93
CA ALA A 42 23.97 16.98 11.56
C ALA A 42 23.14 16.51 10.36
N SER A 43 21.81 16.55 10.48
CA SER A 43 20.92 16.13 9.42
C SER A 43 21.06 17.06 8.21
N GLU A 44 20.93 16.50 7.01
CA GLU A 44 20.99 17.31 5.79
C GLU A 44 19.79 18.29 5.75
N PRO A 45 19.97 19.56 5.34
CA PRO A 45 18.88 20.53 5.25
C PRO A 45 17.67 20.05 4.43
N LEU A 46 17.90 19.25 3.37
CA LEU A 46 16.82 18.65 2.58
C LEU A 46 16.03 17.62 3.41
N MET A 47 16.69 16.83 4.24
CA MET A 47 16.05 15.86 5.13
C MET A 47 15.18 16.56 6.17
N GLU A 48 15.68 17.63 6.78
CA GLU A 48 14.90 18.41 7.73
C GLU A 48 13.64 19.00 7.08
N ASN A 49 13.78 19.62 5.90
CA ASN A 49 12.63 20.12 5.15
C ASN A 49 11.64 18.99 4.80
N ALA A 50 12.13 17.84 4.34
CA ALA A 50 11.28 16.69 4.02
C ALA A 50 10.49 16.19 5.24
N ARG A 51 11.07 16.17 6.45
CA ARG A 51 10.40 15.78 7.68
C ARG A 51 9.25 16.70 8.09
N THR A 52 9.26 17.95 7.66
CA THR A 52 8.13 18.87 7.89
C THR A 52 6.92 18.54 7.02
N LEU A 53 7.15 17.93 5.86
CA LEU A 53 6.14 17.67 4.83
C LEU A 53 5.67 16.21 4.81
N PHE A 54 6.54 15.26 5.19
CA PHE A 54 6.31 13.83 5.02
C PHE A 54 6.54 13.06 6.32
N LYS A 55 5.95 11.87 6.39
CA LYS A 55 6.16 10.92 7.48
C LYS A 55 6.47 9.53 6.91
N ALA A 56 7.33 8.79 7.58
CA ALA A 56 7.61 7.40 7.24
C ALA A 56 6.40 6.51 7.54
N ILE A 57 6.21 5.45 6.74
CA ILE A 57 5.19 4.43 7.02
C ILE A 57 5.62 3.64 8.27
N PRO A 58 4.77 3.50 9.30
CA PRO A 58 5.08 2.72 10.47
C PRO A 58 5.05 1.21 10.18
N ALA A 59 5.73 0.42 11.01
CA ALA A 59 5.74 -1.04 10.89
C ALA A 59 4.41 -1.68 11.32
N THR A 60 3.55 -0.96 12.04
CA THR A 60 2.26 -1.45 12.56
C THR A 60 1.12 -0.56 12.12
N ALA A 61 -0.03 -1.19 11.85
CA ALA A 61 -1.25 -0.47 11.49
C ALA A 61 -1.74 0.42 12.66
N PRO A 62 -2.35 1.57 12.35
CA PRO A 62 -3.04 2.37 13.35
C PRO A 62 -4.27 1.63 13.87
N ALA A 63 -4.74 2.00 15.07
CA ALA A 63 -6.01 1.54 15.58
C ALA A 63 -7.17 2.00 14.69
N LEU A 64 -8.13 1.11 14.45
CA LEU A 64 -9.36 1.44 13.73
C LEU A 64 -10.43 1.87 14.73
N PRO A 65 -10.99 3.08 14.65
CA PRO A 65 -12.02 3.54 15.57
C PRO A 65 -13.23 2.59 15.61
N GLY A 66 -13.57 2.09 16.80
CA GLY A 66 -14.72 1.19 16.98
C GLY A 66 -14.58 -0.21 16.35
N ASN A 67 -13.37 -0.59 15.96
CA ASN A 67 -13.08 -1.87 15.31
C ASN A 67 -11.72 -2.44 15.73
N ASP A 68 -11.66 -2.97 16.95
CA ASP A 68 -10.42 -3.51 17.50
C ASP A 68 -9.83 -4.62 16.63
N THR A 69 -8.53 -4.51 16.38
CA THR A 69 -7.78 -5.54 15.68
C THR A 69 -7.52 -6.72 16.60
N THR A 70 -8.10 -7.89 16.28
CA THR A 70 -7.81 -9.15 16.96
C THR A 70 -7.25 -10.17 15.96
N PRO A 71 -6.47 -11.17 16.42
CA PRO A 71 -5.99 -12.23 15.53
C PRO A 71 -7.13 -12.96 14.79
N ALA A 72 -8.29 -13.14 15.46
CA ALA A 72 -9.46 -13.78 14.85
C ALA A 72 -10.09 -12.92 13.75
N LYS A 73 -10.26 -11.60 13.96
CA LYS A 73 -10.75 -10.68 12.91
C LYS A 73 -9.77 -10.57 11.75
N LEU A 74 -8.48 -10.51 12.03
CA LEU A 74 -7.45 -10.47 10.99
C LEU A 74 -7.48 -11.72 10.11
N ALA A 75 -7.58 -12.91 10.72
CA ALA A 75 -7.68 -14.17 10.00
C ALA A 75 -8.96 -14.25 9.16
N LEU A 76 -10.10 -13.86 9.76
CA LEU A 76 -11.39 -13.81 9.06
C LEU A 76 -11.35 -12.81 7.90
N GLY A 77 -10.87 -11.58 8.12
CA GLY A 77 -10.78 -10.55 7.09
C GLY A 77 -9.90 -10.99 5.92
N LYS A 78 -8.78 -11.66 6.20
CA LYS A 78 -7.96 -12.27 5.17
C LYS A 78 -8.72 -13.32 4.35
N MET A 79 -9.46 -14.23 4.98
CA MET A 79 -10.27 -15.20 4.22
C MET A 79 -11.30 -14.51 3.34
N LEU A 80 -12.03 -13.52 3.88
CA LEU A 80 -13.04 -12.77 3.14
C LEU A 80 -12.47 -11.99 1.96
N PHE A 81 -11.30 -11.38 2.11
CA PHE A 81 -10.63 -10.64 1.04
C PHE A 81 -10.28 -11.51 -0.17
N PHE A 82 -9.95 -12.79 0.06
CA PHE A 82 -9.59 -13.75 -0.99
C PHE A 82 -10.74 -14.64 -1.44
N ASP A 83 -11.93 -14.57 -0.82
CA ASP A 83 -13.04 -15.48 -1.16
C ASP A 83 -13.90 -14.98 -2.32
N PRO A 84 -13.83 -15.60 -3.50
CA PRO A 84 -14.62 -15.19 -4.64
C PRO A 84 -16.12 -15.48 -4.46
N ARG A 85 -16.52 -16.31 -3.51
CA ARG A 85 -17.93 -16.64 -3.21
C ARG A 85 -18.70 -15.45 -2.62
N LEU A 86 -18.02 -14.35 -2.29
CA LEU A 86 -18.68 -13.09 -1.93
C LEU A 86 -19.29 -12.38 -3.13
N SER A 87 -18.91 -12.73 -4.36
CA SER A 87 -19.55 -12.22 -5.58
C SER A 87 -20.70 -13.13 -6.03
N ALA A 88 -21.64 -12.57 -6.80
CA ALA A 88 -22.76 -13.34 -7.36
C ALA A 88 -22.28 -14.51 -8.25
N SER A 89 -21.25 -14.27 -9.06
CA SER A 89 -20.67 -15.27 -9.96
C SER A 89 -19.75 -16.28 -9.27
N HIS A 90 -19.38 -16.07 -8.01
CA HIS A 90 -18.32 -16.81 -7.30
C HIS A 90 -16.94 -16.79 -8.01
N ALA A 91 -16.70 -15.77 -8.83
CA ALA A 91 -15.47 -15.64 -9.61
C ALA A 91 -14.61 -14.42 -9.21
N ILE A 92 -15.20 -13.44 -8.51
CA ILE A 92 -14.58 -12.16 -8.19
C ILE A 92 -14.44 -12.01 -6.67
N SER A 93 -13.22 -11.72 -6.20
CA SER A 93 -12.91 -11.38 -4.82
C SER A 93 -12.27 -9.98 -4.76
N CYS A 94 -12.03 -9.43 -3.56
CA CYS A 94 -11.27 -8.20 -3.42
C CYS A 94 -9.88 -8.34 -4.06
N ALA A 95 -9.24 -9.50 -3.89
CA ALA A 95 -7.93 -9.79 -4.48
C ALA A 95 -7.93 -9.85 -6.02
N SER A 96 -9.09 -9.93 -6.69
CA SER A 96 -9.17 -9.90 -8.16
C SER A 96 -8.76 -8.53 -8.71
N CYS A 97 -9.23 -7.44 -8.07
CA CYS A 97 -8.92 -6.06 -8.46
C CYS A 97 -7.80 -5.44 -7.62
N HIS A 98 -7.52 -6.01 -6.44
CA HIS A 98 -6.52 -5.53 -5.49
C HIS A 98 -5.49 -6.63 -5.20
N ASN A 99 -4.83 -7.12 -6.24
CA ASN A 99 -3.82 -8.16 -6.14
C ASN A 99 -2.57 -7.66 -5.42
N ILE A 100 -2.29 -8.22 -4.25
CA ILE A 100 -1.14 -7.82 -3.42
C ILE A 100 0.19 -8.04 -4.17
N GLY A 101 0.27 -9.05 -5.02
CA GLY A 101 1.43 -9.31 -5.87
C GLY A 101 1.65 -8.32 -7.02
N LEU A 102 0.64 -7.49 -7.30
CA LEU A 102 0.69 -6.42 -8.32
C LEU A 102 0.64 -5.02 -7.68
N GLY A 103 1.24 -4.87 -6.50
CA GLY A 103 1.24 -3.58 -5.79
C GLY A 103 -0.13 -3.19 -5.21
N GLY A 104 -1.04 -4.16 -5.01
CA GLY A 104 -2.38 -3.94 -4.47
C GLY A 104 -3.38 -3.37 -5.47
N THR A 105 -3.13 -3.53 -6.78
CA THR A 105 -3.98 -3.18 -7.92
C THR A 105 -4.15 -4.40 -8.84
N ASP A 106 -4.82 -4.25 -9.97
CA ASP A 106 -4.88 -5.27 -11.02
C ASP A 106 -4.02 -4.93 -12.25
N ASN A 107 -3.39 -3.76 -12.26
CA ASN A 107 -2.62 -3.22 -13.38
C ASN A 107 -3.43 -3.11 -14.69
N GLU A 108 -4.75 -2.95 -14.59
CA GLU A 108 -5.65 -2.71 -15.72
C GLU A 108 -6.10 -1.25 -15.74
N PRO A 109 -6.45 -0.68 -16.92
CA PRO A 109 -7.02 0.67 -16.96
C PRO A 109 -8.25 0.81 -16.07
N THR A 110 -9.16 -0.18 -16.15
CA THR A 110 -10.30 -0.34 -15.25
C THR A 110 -10.52 -1.82 -14.99
N SER A 111 -10.85 -2.17 -13.75
CA SER A 111 -11.02 -3.57 -13.34
C SER A 111 -12.14 -4.27 -14.11
N ILE A 112 -11.96 -5.57 -14.32
CA ILE A 112 -12.98 -6.45 -14.91
C ILE A 112 -13.77 -7.09 -13.76
N GLY A 113 -15.08 -6.87 -13.74
CA GLY A 113 -15.99 -7.39 -12.73
C GLY A 113 -17.02 -8.37 -13.27
N HIS A 114 -18.18 -8.40 -12.59
CA HIS A 114 -19.27 -9.33 -12.91
C HIS A 114 -19.72 -9.22 -14.37
N HIS A 115 -19.96 -10.37 -15.02
CA HIS A 115 -20.29 -10.47 -16.44
C HIS A 115 -19.24 -9.83 -17.38
N TRP A 116 -17.95 -9.81 -16.97
CA TRP A 116 -16.86 -9.20 -17.74
C TRP A 116 -17.03 -7.70 -18.01
N GLN A 117 -17.88 -7.04 -17.20
CA GLN A 117 -18.07 -5.59 -17.28
C GLN A 117 -16.82 -4.86 -16.74
N HIS A 118 -16.54 -3.72 -17.34
CA HIS A 118 -15.45 -2.86 -16.86
C HIS A 118 -15.95 -1.86 -15.81
N GLY A 119 -15.19 -1.68 -14.76
CA GLY A 119 -15.38 -0.61 -13.79
C GLY A 119 -15.23 0.78 -14.42
N GLY A 120 -15.76 1.79 -13.75
CA GLY A 120 -15.72 3.16 -14.28
C GLY A 120 -14.38 3.88 -14.05
N ARG A 121 -13.52 3.36 -13.17
CA ARG A 121 -12.24 3.96 -12.80
C ARG A 121 -11.20 2.90 -12.51
N ASN A 122 -9.93 3.28 -12.62
CA ASN A 122 -8.78 2.47 -12.23
C ASN A 122 -8.85 2.07 -10.74
N ALA A 123 -8.50 0.82 -10.41
CA ALA A 123 -8.46 0.34 -9.03
C ALA A 123 -7.27 0.97 -8.28
N PRO A 124 -7.51 1.80 -7.25
CA PRO A 124 -6.42 2.32 -6.44
C PRO A 124 -5.82 1.21 -5.58
N THR A 125 -4.52 1.33 -5.27
CA THR A 125 -3.87 0.35 -4.39
C THR A 125 -4.54 0.27 -3.01
N VAL A 126 -4.68 -0.95 -2.48
CA VAL A 126 -5.06 -1.20 -1.08
C VAL A 126 -3.88 -1.04 -0.11
N LEU A 127 -2.63 -1.02 -0.63
CA LEU A 127 -1.45 -0.87 0.21
C LEU A 127 -1.43 0.53 0.84
N ASN A 128 -1.23 0.57 2.16
CA ASN A 128 -1.26 1.78 2.97
C ASN A 128 -2.59 2.57 2.94
N ALA A 129 -3.68 1.98 2.42
CA ALA A 129 -4.96 2.68 2.26
C ALA A 129 -5.56 3.16 3.59
N VAL A 130 -5.19 2.54 4.72
CA VAL A 130 -5.61 2.95 6.07
C VAL A 130 -5.22 4.39 6.43
N PHE A 131 -4.22 4.96 5.78
CA PHE A 131 -3.78 6.34 6.01
C PHE A 131 -4.46 7.37 5.10
N ASN A 132 -5.35 6.96 4.21
CA ASN A 132 -6.11 7.88 3.39
C ASN A 132 -7.23 8.53 4.21
N THR A 133 -7.51 9.79 3.94
CA THR A 133 -8.61 10.53 4.60
C THR A 133 -10.01 10.00 4.25
N ALA A 134 -10.13 9.32 3.12
CA ALA A 134 -11.33 8.63 2.64
C ALA A 134 -10.95 7.61 1.57
N GLN A 135 -11.86 6.72 1.20
CA GLN A 135 -11.62 5.71 0.17
C GLN A 135 -12.37 6.06 -1.13
N PHE A 136 -11.99 5.38 -2.23
CA PHE A 136 -12.31 5.71 -3.61
C PHE A 136 -11.69 7.03 -4.10
N TRP A 137 -11.67 7.24 -5.43
CA TRP A 137 -11.17 8.46 -6.05
C TRP A 137 -11.97 9.71 -5.69
N ASP A 138 -13.28 9.56 -5.53
CA ASP A 138 -14.22 10.63 -5.17
C ASP A 138 -14.42 10.80 -3.65
N GLY A 139 -13.86 9.88 -2.86
CA GLY A 139 -13.95 9.91 -1.40
C GLY A 139 -15.35 9.62 -0.85
N ARG A 140 -16.15 8.83 -1.57
CA ARG A 140 -17.53 8.49 -1.16
C ARG A 140 -17.62 7.55 0.04
N ALA A 141 -16.54 6.88 0.43
CA ALA A 141 -16.47 6.08 1.64
C ALA A 141 -15.50 6.72 2.66
N ALA A 142 -15.95 6.87 3.90
CA ALA A 142 -15.21 7.57 4.94
C ALA A 142 -13.94 6.81 5.39
N ASP A 143 -13.97 5.48 5.35
CA ASP A 143 -12.91 4.61 5.84
C ASP A 143 -12.88 3.26 5.10
N LEU A 144 -11.98 2.36 5.51
CA LEU A 144 -11.86 1.02 4.93
C LEU A 144 -13.11 0.17 5.14
N GLN A 145 -13.77 0.30 6.31
CA GLN A 145 -15.00 -0.46 6.59
C GLN A 145 -16.11 -0.05 5.64
N ALA A 146 -16.36 1.24 5.48
CA ALA A 146 -17.37 1.75 4.56
C ALA A 146 -17.05 1.38 3.09
N GLN A 147 -15.77 1.41 2.72
CA GLN A 147 -15.32 1.03 1.37
C GLN A 147 -15.63 -0.43 1.07
N ALA A 148 -15.31 -1.36 1.99
CA ALA A 148 -15.43 -2.79 1.77
C ALA A 148 -16.86 -3.24 1.39
N GLY A 149 -17.90 -2.49 1.79
CA GLY A 149 -19.29 -2.78 1.44
C GLY A 149 -19.68 -2.41 0.02
N GLY A 150 -19.04 -1.39 -0.57
CA GLY A 150 -19.42 -0.84 -1.87
C GLY A 150 -19.26 -1.83 -3.04
N PRO A 151 -18.07 -2.37 -3.28
CA PRO A 151 -17.80 -3.30 -4.38
C PRO A 151 -18.64 -4.57 -4.33
N MET A 152 -18.95 -5.09 -3.13
CA MET A 152 -19.74 -6.30 -2.99
C MET A 152 -21.13 -6.17 -3.63
N VAL A 153 -21.77 -5.00 -3.48
CA VAL A 153 -23.13 -4.77 -4.01
C VAL A 153 -23.17 -4.09 -5.38
N ASN A 154 -22.02 -3.61 -5.86
CA ASN A 154 -21.96 -2.93 -7.14
C ASN A 154 -22.20 -3.92 -8.29
N PRO A 155 -23.20 -3.70 -9.16
CA PRO A 155 -23.57 -4.65 -10.22
C PRO A 155 -22.48 -4.86 -11.28
N VAL A 156 -21.57 -3.91 -11.45
CA VAL A 156 -20.44 -4.06 -12.39
C VAL A 156 -19.17 -4.62 -11.73
N GLU A 157 -19.14 -4.76 -10.40
CA GLU A 157 -17.99 -5.31 -9.66
C GLU A 157 -18.27 -6.73 -9.17
N MET A 158 -18.86 -6.92 -7.98
CA MET A 158 -19.15 -8.23 -7.42
C MET A 158 -20.62 -8.64 -7.52
N ALA A 159 -21.51 -7.69 -7.77
CA ALA A 159 -22.95 -7.87 -8.04
C ALA A 159 -23.73 -8.70 -6.99
N SER A 160 -23.24 -8.75 -5.76
CA SER A 160 -23.84 -9.57 -4.70
C SER A 160 -24.76 -8.72 -3.82
N PRO A 161 -26.09 -8.96 -3.78
CA PRO A 161 -26.97 -8.27 -2.86
C PRO A 161 -26.51 -8.45 -1.40
N GLN A 162 -26.75 -7.45 -0.55
CA GLN A 162 -26.28 -7.47 0.85
C GLN A 162 -26.77 -8.71 1.62
N THR A 163 -28.03 -9.13 1.39
CA THR A 163 -28.60 -10.33 1.99
C THR A 163 -27.89 -11.59 1.53
N HIS A 164 -27.53 -11.65 0.25
CA HIS A 164 -26.85 -12.80 -0.33
C HIS A 164 -25.45 -13.03 0.27
N VAL A 165 -24.68 -11.98 0.53
CA VAL A 165 -23.35 -12.11 1.17
C VAL A 165 -23.47 -12.82 2.54
N ALA A 166 -24.42 -12.38 3.37
CA ALA A 166 -24.62 -12.98 4.70
C ALA A 166 -25.12 -14.43 4.60
N GLU A 167 -26.10 -14.71 3.72
CA GLU A 167 -26.66 -16.05 3.50
C GLU A 167 -25.61 -17.02 2.98
N GLN A 168 -24.80 -16.58 2.03
CA GLN A 168 -23.69 -17.34 1.47
C GLN A 168 -22.71 -17.78 2.58
N LEU A 169 -22.29 -16.85 3.44
CA LEU A 169 -21.38 -17.14 4.54
C LEU A 169 -22.02 -18.03 5.62
N LYS A 170 -23.31 -17.83 5.93
CA LYS A 170 -24.07 -18.70 6.85
C LYS A 170 -24.20 -20.13 6.32
N GLY A 171 -24.22 -20.31 5.00
CA GLY A 171 -24.24 -21.61 4.34
C GLY A 171 -22.93 -22.39 4.43
N ILE A 172 -21.84 -21.80 4.93
CA ILE A 172 -20.51 -22.41 5.02
C ILE A 172 -20.11 -22.60 6.49
N PRO A 173 -20.11 -23.84 7.04
CA PRO A 173 -19.89 -24.10 8.47
C PRO A 173 -18.61 -23.44 9.02
N GLY A 174 -17.49 -23.52 8.31
CA GLY A 174 -16.24 -22.94 8.77
C GLY A 174 -16.25 -21.42 8.91
N TYR A 175 -17.13 -20.71 8.19
CA TYR A 175 -17.35 -19.28 8.43
C TYR A 175 -18.15 -19.01 9.69
N ARG A 176 -19.13 -19.85 10.02
CA ARG A 176 -19.86 -19.70 11.31
C ARG A 176 -18.88 -19.72 12.48
N ASP A 177 -17.98 -20.68 12.51
CA ASP A 177 -16.95 -20.79 13.54
C ASP A 177 -15.97 -19.60 13.53
N ALA A 178 -15.57 -19.14 12.35
CA ALA A 178 -14.65 -18.01 12.21
C ALA A 178 -15.29 -16.70 12.70
N PHE A 179 -16.54 -16.44 12.34
CA PHE A 179 -17.28 -15.25 12.81
C PHE A 179 -17.55 -15.29 14.32
N ALA A 180 -17.94 -16.45 14.87
CA ALA A 180 -18.13 -16.57 16.32
C ALA A 180 -16.85 -16.27 17.12
N LYS A 181 -15.68 -16.66 16.59
CA LYS A 181 -14.39 -16.32 17.20
C LYS A 181 -14.01 -14.84 17.02
N ALA A 182 -14.34 -14.24 15.87
CA ALA A 182 -13.99 -12.86 15.56
C ALA A 182 -14.89 -11.84 16.27
N PHE A 183 -16.15 -12.22 16.56
CA PHE A 183 -17.17 -11.38 17.17
C PHE A 183 -17.83 -12.12 18.35
N PRO A 184 -17.06 -12.36 19.44
CA PRO A 184 -17.57 -13.10 20.58
C PRO A 184 -18.70 -12.33 21.26
N GLY A 185 -19.76 -13.04 21.67
CA GLY A 185 -20.93 -12.48 22.37
C GLY A 185 -22.05 -11.97 21.45
N GLU A 186 -21.85 -11.95 20.14
CA GLU A 186 -22.90 -11.65 19.16
C GLU A 186 -23.71 -12.92 18.85
N ALA A 187 -25.06 -12.86 18.99
CA ALA A 187 -25.93 -14.01 18.74
C ALA A 187 -25.97 -14.43 17.25
N ASP A 188 -25.92 -13.47 16.34
CA ASP A 188 -25.81 -13.69 14.90
C ASP A 188 -24.71 -12.78 14.34
N PRO A 189 -23.43 -13.20 14.39
CA PRO A 189 -22.32 -12.38 13.98
C PRO A 189 -22.15 -12.28 12.46
N ILE A 190 -22.85 -13.11 11.66
CA ILE A 190 -22.71 -13.10 10.19
C ILE A 190 -23.68 -12.07 9.60
N ILE A 191 -23.26 -10.83 9.67
CA ILE A 191 -23.94 -9.68 9.10
C ILE A 191 -22.95 -8.83 8.28
N LEU A 192 -23.45 -8.09 7.29
CA LEU A 192 -22.60 -7.35 6.36
C LEU A 192 -21.61 -6.42 7.09
N VAL A 193 -22.06 -5.73 8.14
CA VAL A 193 -21.18 -4.81 8.87
C VAL A 193 -19.99 -5.53 9.53
N ASN A 194 -20.13 -6.76 9.95
CA ASN A 194 -19.04 -7.55 10.52
C ASN A 194 -18.11 -8.11 9.41
N VAL A 195 -18.65 -8.40 8.23
CA VAL A 195 -17.84 -8.70 7.03
C VAL A 195 -16.93 -7.50 6.70
N GLN A 196 -17.51 -6.30 6.63
CA GLN A 196 -16.80 -5.05 6.38
C GLN A 196 -15.73 -4.77 7.47
N LYS A 197 -16.07 -4.93 8.74
CA LYS A 197 -15.13 -4.76 9.87
C LYS A 197 -13.93 -5.70 9.75
N ALA A 198 -14.18 -6.97 9.45
CA ALA A 198 -13.11 -7.95 9.35
C ALA A 198 -12.19 -7.67 8.15
N ILE A 199 -12.74 -7.32 6.97
CA ILE A 199 -11.97 -6.92 5.78
C ILE A 199 -11.13 -5.68 6.12
N ALA A 200 -11.71 -4.65 6.73
CA ALA A 200 -11.00 -3.43 7.11
C ALA A 200 -9.80 -3.71 8.05
N VAL A 201 -9.93 -4.64 8.99
CA VAL A 201 -8.82 -5.06 9.87
C VAL A 201 -7.69 -5.71 9.08
N PHE A 202 -8.02 -6.55 8.10
CA PHE A 202 -7.00 -7.15 7.24
C PHE A 202 -6.31 -6.10 6.36
N GLU A 203 -7.07 -5.25 5.68
CA GLU A 203 -6.54 -4.22 4.79
C GLU A 203 -5.68 -3.19 5.54
N ALA A 204 -6.06 -2.82 6.77
CA ALA A 204 -5.25 -1.92 7.60
C ALA A 204 -3.83 -2.44 7.85
N GLY A 205 -3.65 -3.76 7.86
CA GLY A 205 -2.34 -4.42 7.99
C GLY A 205 -1.53 -4.49 6.68
N LEU A 206 -2.07 -4.09 5.54
CA LEU A 206 -1.37 -4.11 4.26
C LEU A 206 -0.45 -2.88 4.11
N LEU A 207 0.57 -2.81 4.95
CA LEU A 207 1.54 -1.72 4.99
C LEU A 207 2.80 -2.06 4.20
N THR A 208 3.45 -1.02 3.66
CA THR A 208 4.73 -1.12 2.95
C THR A 208 5.77 -0.19 3.58
N PRO A 209 6.23 -0.48 4.82
CA PRO A 209 7.25 0.32 5.49
C PRO A 209 8.62 0.16 4.84
N ASP A 210 9.60 0.88 5.38
CA ASP A 210 11.03 0.73 5.07
C ASP A 210 11.38 1.01 3.59
N ALA A 211 10.60 1.87 2.92
CA ALA A 211 11.01 2.42 1.64
C ALA A 211 12.36 3.16 1.78
N PRO A 212 13.18 3.27 0.72
CA PRO A 212 14.37 4.13 0.76
C PRO A 212 14.05 5.54 1.29
N PHE A 213 12.92 6.11 0.92
CA PHE A 213 12.46 7.40 1.43
C PHE A 213 12.12 7.36 2.93
N ASP A 214 11.53 6.26 3.44
CA ASP A 214 11.25 6.13 4.87
C ASP A 214 12.54 6.10 5.69
N ARG A 215 13.55 5.33 5.24
CA ARG A 215 14.87 5.30 5.89
C ARG A 215 15.55 6.67 5.87
N TYR A 216 15.43 7.40 4.75
CA TYR A 216 15.93 8.77 4.67
C TYR A 216 15.24 9.69 5.69
N LEU A 217 13.91 9.67 5.79
CA LEU A 217 13.16 10.42 6.80
C LEU A 217 13.56 10.02 8.23
N ASN A 218 13.94 8.76 8.46
CA ASN A 218 14.39 8.26 9.76
C ASN A 218 15.88 8.54 10.04
N GLY A 219 16.60 9.22 9.13
CA GLY A 219 17.97 9.72 9.39
C GLY A 219 19.06 9.03 8.59
N ASP A 220 18.75 8.02 7.76
CA ASP A 220 19.75 7.43 6.88
C ASP A 220 19.97 8.30 5.63
N ALA A 221 20.93 9.22 5.72
CA ALA A 221 21.26 10.11 4.60
C ALA A 221 21.73 9.36 3.34
N LYS A 222 22.13 8.09 3.45
CA LYS A 222 22.59 7.26 2.34
C LYS A 222 21.45 6.46 1.69
N ALA A 223 20.26 6.44 2.27
CA ALA A 223 19.13 5.68 1.76
C ALA A 223 18.63 6.18 0.40
N LEU A 224 18.85 7.46 0.07
CA LEU A 224 18.56 8.03 -1.24
C LEU A 224 19.84 8.27 -2.04
N THR A 225 19.80 7.93 -3.32
CA THR A 225 20.86 8.30 -4.28
C THR A 225 20.88 9.82 -4.52
N VAL A 226 21.94 10.34 -5.12
CA VAL A 226 22.03 11.76 -5.50
C VAL A 226 20.88 12.16 -6.42
N THR A 227 20.54 11.34 -7.42
CA THR A 227 19.42 11.57 -8.34
C THR A 227 18.08 11.62 -7.63
N GLN A 228 17.85 10.71 -6.68
CA GLN A 228 16.62 10.69 -5.87
C GLN A 228 16.49 11.91 -4.95
N LYS A 229 17.59 12.38 -4.35
CA LYS A 229 17.61 13.63 -3.57
C LYS A 229 17.33 14.85 -4.43
N GLN A 230 17.89 14.91 -5.64
CA GLN A 230 17.56 15.96 -6.61
C GLN A 230 16.09 15.93 -6.98
N GLY A 231 15.52 14.73 -7.19
CA GLY A 231 14.10 14.55 -7.44
C GLY A 231 13.21 14.98 -6.27
N LEU A 232 13.56 14.61 -5.04
CA LEU A 232 12.86 15.08 -3.82
C LEU A 232 12.89 16.61 -3.71
N LYS A 233 14.07 17.22 -3.95
CA LYS A 233 14.19 18.67 -3.93
C LYS A 233 13.29 19.31 -4.98
N LEU A 234 13.30 18.83 -6.22
CA LEU A 234 12.42 19.31 -7.29
C LEU A 234 10.93 19.11 -6.96
N PHE A 235 10.56 17.96 -6.39
CA PHE A 235 9.19 17.66 -5.98
C PHE A 235 8.67 18.66 -4.94
N ILE A 236 9.52 19.10 -4.03
CA ILE A 236 9.19 20.15 -3.04
C ILE A 236 9.19 21.52 -3.71
N ASP A 237 10.24 21.91 -4.39
CA ASP A 237 10.44 23.26 -4.92
C ASP A 237 9.44 23.63 -6.03
N LYS A 238 9.03 22.64 -6.85
CA LYS A 238 8.01 22.84 -7.89
C LYS A 238 6.58 22.88 -7.33
N GLY A 239 6.39 22.55 -6.04
CA GLY A 239 5.09 22.61 -5.38
C GLY A 239 4.26 21.33 -5.41
N CYS A 240 4.79 20.19 -5.88
CA CYS A 240 4.07 18.90 -5.87
C CYS A 240 3.68 18.50 -4.45
N ALA A 241 4.56 18.78 -3.47
CA ALA A 241 4.34 18.49 -2.05
C ALA A 241 3.16 19.28 -1.43
N ALA A 242 2.65 20.33 -2.07
CA ALA A 242 1.48 21.05 -1.59
C ALA A 242 0.21 20.16 -1.54
N CYS A 243 0.10 19.22 -2.49
CA CYS A 243 -1.00 18.26 -2.55
C CYS A 243 -0.55 16.84 -2.15
N HIS A 244 0.67 16.47 -2.52
CA HIS A 244 1.27 15.17 -2.25
C HIS A 244 2.18 15.24 -1.03
N SER A 245 1.62 15.30 0.17
CA SER A 245 2.34 15.38 1.45
C SER A 245 1.85 14.29 2.43
N GLY A 246 2.35 14.34 3.66
CA GLY A 246 1.97 13.42 4.73
C GLY A 246 2.57 12.03 4.59
N ILE A 247 1.96 11.06 5.28
CA ILE A 247 2.46 9.68 5.38
C ILE A 247 2.37 8.93 4.04
N ASN A 248 1.28 9.14 3.30
CA ASN A 248 1.03 8.50 2.00
C ASN A 248 1.62 9.27 0.81
N VAL A 249 2.31 10.39 1.05
CA VAL A 249 2.74 11.29 -0.03
C VAL A 249 1.53 11.59 -0.93
N GLY A 250 0.42 11.97 -0.30
CA GLY A 250 -0.93 12.11 -0.84
C GLY A 250 -1.97 11.49 0.10
N GLY A 251 -3.17 11.22 -0.37
CA GLY A 251 -4.25 10.58 0.40
C GLY A 251 -4.94 11.46 1.43
N GLY A 252 -4.42 12.66 1.72
CA GLY A 252 -4.84 13.50 2.83
C GLY A 252 -5.80 14.64 2.46
N MET A 253 -6.06 14.90 1.19
CA MET A 253 -6.89 16.01 0.74
C MET A 253 -7.56 15.72 -0.61
N TYR A 254 -8.46 16.62 -1.01
CA TYR A 254 -9.06 16.66 -2.34
C TYR A 254 -8.48 17.81 -3.15
N ALA A 255 -8.29 17.59 -4.44
CA ALA A 255 -7.84 18.63 -5.35
C ALA A 255 -8.45 18.42 -6.75
N LYS A 256 -8.65 19.52 -7.47
CA LYS A 256 -9.10 19.47 -8.85
C LYS A 256 -8.01 18.91 -9.74
N PHE A 257 -8.34 17.90 -10.55
CA PHE A 257 -7.42 17.42 -11.57
C PHE A 257 -7.43 18.37 -12.77
N GLY A 258 -6.34 19.08 -12.96
CA GLY A 258 -6.20 20.17 -13.92
C GLY A 258 -6.62 21.52 -13.34
N VAL A 259 -5.85 22.00 -12.35
CA VAL A 259 -6.03 23.32 -11.72
C VAL A 259 -5.67 24.42 -12.71
N VAL A 260 -4.55 24.29 -13.42
CA VAL A 260 -4.04 25.31 -14.35
C VAL A 260 -4.46 25.00 -15.79
N ALA A 261 -4.31 23.75 -16.21
CA ALA A 261 -4.66 23.33 -17.57
C ALA A 261 -5.41 22.00 -17.58
N SER A 262 -6.31 21.80 -18.55
CA SER A 262 -6.96 20.51 -18.71
C SER A 262 -5.93 19.44 -19.10
N PRO A 263 -5.93 18.25 -18.43
CA PRO A 263 -5.07 17.15 -18.83
C PRO A 263 -5.51 16.44 -20.11
N GLY A 264 -6.65 16.86 -20.69
CA GLY A 264 -7.26 16.22 -21.86
C GLY A 264 -8.36 15.22 -21.51
N ALA A 265 -9.26 14.97 -22.46
CA ALA A 265 -10.45 14.15 -22.25
C ALA A 265 -10.15 12.67 -21.92
N ALA A 266 -9.05 12.13 -22.41
CA ALA A 266 -8.64 10.75 -22.10
C ALA A 266 -8.30 10.57 -20.59
N MET A 267 -7.72 11.60 -19.96
CA MET A 267 -7.33 11.57 -18.56
C MET A 267 -8.38 12.18 -17.63
N ARG A 268 -9.24 13.04 -18.13
CA ARG A 268 -10.35 13.67 -17.41
C ARG A 268 -11.59 13.71 -18.30
N PRO A 269 -12.30 12.58 -18.43
CA PRO A 269 -13.52 12.50 -19.25
C PRO A 269 -14.57 13.51 -18.73
N PRO A 270 -15.31 14.20 -19.63
CA PRO A 270 -16.34 15.17 -19.22
C PRO A 270 -17.45 14.56 -18.35
N GLY A 271 -17.74 13.26 -18.52
CA GLY A 271 -18.76 12.54 -17.77
C GLY A 271 -18.33 12.15 -16.34
N ASP A 272 -17.03 12.10 -16.05
CA ASP A 272 -16.54 11.84 -14.68
C ASP A 272 -16.31 13.15 -13.94
N LYS A 273 -17.30 13.54 -13.16
CA LYS A 273 -17.29 14.78 -12.39
C LYS A 273 -16.54 14.68 -11.05
N GLY A 274 -15.98 13.51 -10.72
CA GLY A 274 -15.26 13.31 -9.48
C GLY A 274 -16.15 13.51 -8.25
N ARG A 275 -15.66 14.29 -7.27
CA ARG A 275 -16.30 14.47 -5.96
C ARG A 275 -17.66 15.16 -6.04
N SER A 276 -17.94 15.99 -7.05
CA SER A 276 -19.24 16.65 -7.16
C SER A 276 -20.41 15.68 -7.26
N VAL A 277 -20.18 14.46 -7.75
CA VAL A 277 -21.19 13.38 -7.75
C VAL A 277 -21.59 12.96 -6.33
N VAL A 278 -20.67 13.11 -5.36
CA VAL A 278 -20.89 12.79 -3.94
C VAL A 278 -21.49 13.97 -3.19
N THR A 279 -21.00 15.18 -3.44
CA THR A 279 -21.37 16.37 -2.67
C THR A 279 -22.54 17.15 -3.26
N GLY A 280 -22.85 16.96 -4.56
CA GLY A 280 -23.83 17.77 -5.29
C GLY A 280 -23.35 19.20 -5.58
N LEU A 281 -22.10 19.56 -5.25
CA LEU A 281 -21.58 20.90 -5.40
C LEU A 281 -20.77 21.03 -6.70
N VAL A 282 -21.16 21.97 -7.57
CA VAL A 282 -20.44 22.27 -8.83
C VAL A 282 -18.98 22.69 -8.58
N GLY A 283 -18.71 23.33 -7.43
CA GLY A 283 -17.35 23.68 -7.03
C GLY A 283 -16.41 22.47 -6.86
N ASP A 284 -16.98 21.28 -6.66
CA ASP A 284 -16.26 20.02 -6.55
C ASP A 284 -16.09 19.27 -7.90
N ASP A 285 -16.50 19.86 -9.02
CA ASP A 285 -16.32 19.28 -10.34
C ASP A 285 -14.83 19.00 -10.60
N TYR A 286 -14.57 17.73 -10.94
CA TYR A 286 -13.23 17.20 -11.19
C TYR A 286 -12.28 17.24 -9.97
N ASN A 287 -12.80 17.44 -8.76
CA ASN A 287 -12.05 17.18 -7.55
C ASN A 287 -11.99 15.68 -7.32
N PHE A 288 -10.78 15.22 -6.99
CA PHE A 288 -10.52 13.84 -6.60
C PHE A 288 -9.71 13.84 -5.30
N LYS A 289 -9.82 12.77 -4.54
CA LYS A 289 -8.86 12.53 -3.47
C LYS A 289 -7.48 12.44 -4.11
N VAL A 290 -6.55 13.26 -3.66
CA VAL A 290 -5.15 13.20 -4.12
C VAL A 290 -4.62 11.78 -3.84
N PRO A 291 -4.23 11.01 -4.86
CA PRO A 291 -3.83 9.62 -4.64
C PRO A 291 -2.53 9.53 -3.85
N SER A 292 -2.38 8.43 -3.11
CA SER A 292 -1.08 8.05 -2.55
C SER A 292 -0.06 7.87 -3.66
N LEU A 293 1.17 8.32 -3.42
CA LEU A 293 2.31 8.03 -4.30
C LEU A 293 3.21 6.92 -3.74
N ARG A 294 2.85 6.33 -2.59
CA ARG A 294 3.55 5.14 -2.08
C ARG A 294 3.39 3.99 -3.06
N ASN A 295 4.49 3.32 -3.36
CA ASN A 295 4.56 2.22 -4.34
C ASN A 295 4.15 2.59 -5.78
N ILE A 296 4.10 3.88 -6.12
CA ILE A 296 3.59 4.35 -7.43
C ILE A 296 4.30 3.70 -8.63
N ALA A 297 5.58 3.34 -8.50
CA ALA A 297 6.32 2.65 -9.54
C ALA A 297 5.80 1.23 -9.86
N LEU A 298 4.93 0.66 -9.00
CA LEU A 298 4.36 -0.68 -9.17
C LEU A 298 2.92 -0.65 -9.68
N THR A 299 2.26 0.51 -9.74
CA THR A 299 0.80 0.64 -9.87
C THR A 299 0.38 1.34 -11.17
N ALA A 300 1.13 1.14 -12.26
CA ALA A 300 0.65 1.50 -13.59
C ALA A 300 -0.59 0.66 -13.94
N PRO A 301 -1.54 1.20 -14.74
CA PRO A 301 -1.57 2.53 -15.33
C PRO A 301 -2.06 3.62 -14.37
N TYR A 302 -1.73 4.87 -14.69
CA TYR A 302 -1.92 6.03 -13.80
C TYR A 302 -3.20 6.80 -14.07
N PHE A 303 -3.57 7.64 -13.08
CA PHE A 303 -4.80 8.42 -12.98
C PHE A 303 -6.05 7.56 -12.76
N HIS A 304 -7.17 8.22 -12.44
CA HIS A 304 -8.45 7.54 -12.19
C HIS A 304 -9.02 6.84 -13.44
N THR A 305 -8.52 7.18 -14.61
CA THR A 305 -8.91 6.55 -15.89
C THR A 305 -7.96 5.42 -16.31
N GLY A 306 -6.82 5.25 -15.63
CA GLY A 306 -5.81 4.28 -16.05
C GLY A 306 -5.27 4.52 -17.46
N SER A 307 -5.28 5.76 -17.95
CA SER A 307 -4.98 6.08 -19.35
C SER A 307 -3.50 6.29 -19.65
N VAL A 308 -2.64 6.33 -18.63
CA VAL A 308 -1.20 6.59 -18.75
C VAL A 308 -0.40 5.45 -18.15
N TRP A 309 0.47 4.82 -18.95
CA TRP A 309 1.26 3.66 -18.55
C TRP A 309 2.69 3.99 -18.10
N ASP A 310 3.20 5.14 -18.52
CA ASP A 310 4.56 5.58 -18.21
C ASP A 310 4.55 6.60 -17.05
N LEU A 311 5.33 6.32 -16.00
CA LEU A 311 5.42 7.22 -14.83
C LEU A 311 6.02 8.57 -15.18
N ARG A 312 6.97 8.63 -16.13
CA ARG A 312 7.54 9.89 -16.62
C ARG A 312 6.47 10.75 -17.29
N GLN A 313 5.65 10.12 -18.15
CA GLN A 313 4.50 10.79 -18.78
C GLN A 313 3.51 11.29 -17.73
N ALA A 314 3.23 10.51 -16.68
CA ALA A 314 2.36 10.95 -15.58
C ALA A 314 2.93 12.19 -14.85
N VAL A 315 4.25 12.25 -14.62
CA VAL A 315 4.94 13.42 -14.05
C VAL A 315 4.82 14.63 -14.96
N GLU A 316 5.01 14.47 -16.27
CA GLU A 316 4.86 15.56 -17.26
C GLU A 316 3.42 16.11 -17.29
N VAL A 317 2.42 15.22 -17.28
CA VAL A 317 0.99 15.58 -17.22
C VAL A 317 0.71 16.38 -15.94
N MET A 318 1.20 15.93 -14.78
CA MET A 318 1.00 16.64 -13.51
C MET A 318 1.70 18.01 -13.52
N GLY A 319 2.91 18.09 -14.04
CA GLY A 319 3.62 19.37 -14.21
C GLY A 319 2.79 20.37 -15.01
N ASN A 320 2.26 19.97 -16.14
CA ASN A 320 1.46 20.83 -17.01
C ASN A 320 0.08 21.14 -16.42
N ALA A 321 -0.68 20.10 -16.02
CA ALA A 321 -2.08 20.25 -15.63
C ALA A 321 -2.25 20.94 -14.26
N GLN A 322 -1.36 20.66 -13.30
CA GLN A 322 -1.48 21.20 -11.94
C GLN A 322 -0.67 22.48 -11.72
N LEU A 323 0.50 22.59 -12.34
CA LEU A 323 1.45 23.66 -12.07
C LEU A 323 1.61 24.63 -13.25
N GLY A 324 1.07 24.31 -14.43
CA GLY A 324 1.29 25.07 -15.66
C GLY A 324 2.78 25.07 -16.10
N ALA A 325 3.56 24.12 -15.60
CA ALA A 325 4.99 24.04 -15.83
C ALA A 325 5.32 22.93 -16.84
N LYS A 326 6.03 23.31 -17.92
CA LYS A 326 6.68 22.35 -18.79
C LYS A 326 8.01 21.95 -18.13
N LEU A 327 8.02 20.79 -17.48
CA LEU A 327 9.23 20.25 -16.86
C LEU A 327 10.25 19.87 -17.95
N ALA A 328 11.55 20.19 -17.72
CA ALA A 328 12.61 19.70 -18.58
C ALA A 328 12.84 18.20 -18.39
N ALA A 329 13.31 17.50 -19.42
CA ALA A 329 13.51 16.05 -19.35
C ALA A 329 14.36 15.60 -18.13
N PRO A 330 15.48 16.26 -17.76
CA PRO A 330 16.22 15.89 -16.55
C PRO A 330 15.41 16.11 -15.25
N GLU A 331 14.50 17.09 -15.17
CA GLU A 331 13.64 17.30 -14.01
C GLU A 331 12.63 16.16 -13.89
N VAL A 332 12.04 15.73 -15.00
CA VAL A 332 11.13 14.56 -15.05
C VAL A 332 11.88 13.30 -14.59
N ASP A 333 13.12 13.08 -15.08
CA ASP A 333 13.94 11.93 -14.67
C ASP A 333 14.23 11.92 -13.18
N HIS A 334 14.61 13.04 -12.62
CA HIS A 334 14.91 13.16 -11.20
C HIS A 334 13.66 12.93 -10.34
N ILE A 335 12.52 13.56 -10.68
CA ILE A 335 11.26 13.37 -9.96
C ILE A 335 10.83 11.90 -10.05
N THR A 336 10.91 11.29 -11.22
CA THR A 336 10.59 9.86 -11.42
C THR A 336 11.49 8.95 -10.56
N ALA A 337 12.78 9.25 -10.49
CA ALA A 337 13.71 8.52 -9.63
C ALA A 337 13.35 8.67 -8.13
N PHE A 338 12.95 9.87 -7.69
CA PHE A 338 12.42 10.06 -6.34
C PHE A 338 11.17 9.22 -6.10
N LEU A 339 10.20 9.24 -7.01
CA LEU A 339 8.97 8.45 -6.91
C LEU A 339 9.27 6.95 -6.79
N GLY A 340 10.29 6.43 -7.47
CA GLY A 340 10.77 5.06 -7.31
C GLY A 340 11.23 4.73 -5.89
N SER A 341 11.77 5.73 -5.14
CA SER A 341 12.20 5.56 -3.76
C SER A 341 11.05 5.41 -2.75
N LEU A 342 9.82 5.63 -3.18
CA LEU A 342 8.60 5.48 -2.36
C LEU A 342 8.09 4.03 -2.29
N THR A 343 8.76 3.09 -2.95
CA THR A 343 8.44 1.65 -2.91
C THR A 343 9.01 1.05 -1.63
N GLY A 344 8.12 0.61 -0.74
CA GLY A 344 8.48 0.00 0.54
C GLY A 344 8.54 -1.53 0.49
N ALA A 345 8.83 -2.15 1.64
CA ALA A 345 8.80 -3.59 1.79
C ALA A 345 7.38 -4.12 1.58
N GLN A 346 7.20 -4.98 0.57
CA GLN A 346 5.88 -5.50 0.23
C GLN A 346 5.39 -6.50 1.29
N PRO A 347 4.10 -6.47 1.69
CA PRO A 347 3.57 -7.35 2.70
C PRO A 347 3.62 -8.80 2.25
N ARG A 348 4.11 -9.69 3.11
CA ARG A 348 4.11 -11.13 2.86
C ARG A 348 2.78 -11.72 3.31
N VAL A 349 1.86 -11.93 2.38
CA VAL A 349 0.55 -12.51 2.67
C VAL A 349 0.50 -13.94 2.16
N VAL A 350 0.38 -14.89 3.09
CA VAL A 350 0.08 -16.29 2.74
C VAL A 350 -1.40 -16.36 2.40
N ILE A 351 -1.72 -16.83 1.18
CA ILE A 351 -3.10 -17.03 0.74
C ILE A 351 -3.78 -18.04 1.69
N PRO A 352 -4.97 -17.71 2.25
CA PRO A 352 -5.62 -18.58 3.22
C PRO A 352 -6.24 -19.80 2.54
N ILE A 353 -6.32 -20.91 3.28
CA ILE A 353 -7.21 -22.01 2.92
C ILE A 353 -8.62 -21.60 3.32
N LEU A 354 -9.50 -21.46 2.35
CA LEU A 354 -10.88 -21.07 2.56
C LEU A 354 -11.72 -22.24 3.12
N PRO A 355 -12.71 -21.97 3.97
CA PRO A 355 -13.65 -22.99 4.43
C PRO A 355 -14.35 -23.67 3.25
N ALA A 356 -14.46 -25.00 3.31
CA ALA A 356 -15.09 -25.77 2.23
C ALA A 356 -16.60 -25.48 2.13
N SER A 357 -17.09 -25.38 0.89
CA SER A 357 -18.53 -25.39 0.61
C SER A 357 -19.14 -26.76 0.91
N VAL A 358 -20.41 -26.76 1.31
CA VAL A 358 -21.21 -27.98 1.54
C VAL A 358 -22.41 -28.03 0.58
N SER A 359 -23.20 -29.09 0.60
CA SER A 359 -24.34 -29.26 -0.31
C SER A 359 -25.39 -28.15 -0.19
N GLY A 360 -25.51 -27.53 1.01
CA GLY A 360 -26.40 -26.39 1.26
C GLY A 360 -25.82 -25.00 0.96
N THR A 361 -24.56 -24.91 0.50
CA THR A 361 -23.97 -23.63 0.12
C THR A 361 -24.60 -23.15 -1.19
N SER A 362 -24.94 -21.86 -1.25
CA SER A 362 -25.51 -21.22 -2.45
C SER A 362 -24.65 -21.47 -3.70
N ARG A 363 -25.26 -21.57 -4.84
CA ARG A 363 -24.59 -21.76 -6.13
C ARG A 363 -24.31 -20.43 -6.78
N PRO A 364 -23.25 -20.35 -7.65
CA PRO A 364 -22.99 -19.14 -8.41
C PRO A 364 -24.22 -18.75 -9.25
N GLN A 365 -24.44 -17.45 -9.33
CA GLN A 365 -25.40 -16.85 -10.24
C GLN A 365 -24.59 -16.29 -11.42
N PRO A 366 -24.71 -16.87 -12.62
CA PRO A 366 -23.98 -16.44 -13.80
C PRO A 366 -24.42 -15.06 -14.30
#